data_69d818d1b6968f1de7cb21833af441ae
#
_entry.id   69d818d1b6968f1de7cb21833af441ae
#
_cell.length_a   1.000
_cell.length_b   1.000
_cell.length_c   1.000
_cell.angle_alpha   90.00
_cell.angle_beta   90.00
_cell.angle_gamma   90.00
#
_symmetry.space_group_name_H-M   'P 1'
#
loop_
_entity.id
_entity.type
_entity.pdbx_description
1 polymer ?
#
loop_
_entity_poly.entity_id
_entity_poly.type
_entity_poly.pdbx_seq_one_letter_code
_entity_poly.pdbx_strand_id
1 'polypeptide(L)'
;LDQVIKNLKQPVLGICVGQQLLCRHSEEGDVDCIGIFDVDVKRFQPQKHEDKVPAMGWNEIYDLKTDLYKGFGNRMDSDSDKSTADALLHPYSYFVHSYYVPLCEETIAKAEYILPYSASLHKDNFYTCQFHPEKSGKVGEQILKNFLEIK
;
A
#
# COMPACT_ATOMS: atom_id res chain seq x y z
N LEU A 1 7.54 13.38 17.94
CA LEU A 1 7.73 12.42 16.83
C LEU A 1 7.02 12.86 15.56
N ASP A 2 5.77 13.35 15.68
CA ASP A 2 5.00 13.81 14.51
C ASP A 2 5.74 14.89 13.73
N GLN A 3 6.32 15.86 14.41
CA GLN A 3 7.03 16.94 13.74
C GLN A 3 8.31 16.46 13.09
N VAL A 4 8.99 15.48 13.70
CA VAL A 4 10.19 14.87 13.11
C VAL A 4 9.82 14.19 11.78
N ILE A 5 8.76 13.40 11.78
CA ILE A 5 8.32 12.68 10.57
C ILE A 5 7.88 13.67 9.49
N LYS A 6 7.06 14.67 9.84
CA LYS A 6 6.60 15.67 8.86
C LYS A 6 7.73 16.42 8.18
N ASN A 7 8.84 16.60 8.87
CA ASN A 7 9.98 17.38 8.38
C ASN A 7 11.03 16.53 7.67
N LEU A 8 10.84 15.21 7.55
CA LEU A 8 11.75 14.36 6.80
C LEU A 8 11.78 14.75 5.32
N LYS A 9 12.95 14.77 4.74
CA LYS A 9 13.14 15.12 3.32
C LYS A 9 13.51 13.91 2.46
N GLN A 10 14.07 12.87 3.08
CA GLN A 10 14.37 11.63 2.38
C GLN A 10 13.08 10.86 2.09
N PRO A 11 13.10 9.91 1.13
CA PRO A 11 11.94 9.05 0.91
C PRO A 11 11.58 8.27 2.18
N VAL A 12 10.29 8.20 2.46
CA VAL A 12 9.73 7.51 3.63
C VAL A 12 8.72 6.48 3.13
N LEU A 13 8.79 5.27 3.67
CA LEU A 13 7.83 4.20 3.34
C LEU A 13 7.08 3.79 4.61
N GLY A 14 5.76 4.05 4.63
CA GLY A 14 4.88 3.59 5.70
C GLY A 14 4.26 2.25 5.31
N ILE A 15 4.41 1.25 6.16
CA ILE A 15 3.94 -0.12 5.90
C ILE A 15 2.83 -0.47 6.89
N CYS A 16 1.72 -0.97 6.39
CA CYS A 16 0.55 -1.44 7.15
C CYS A 16 0.02 -0.33 8.08
N VAL A 17 0.21 -0.46 9.39
CA VAL A 17 -0.15 0.59 10.36
C VAL A 17 0.57 1.90 10.02
N GLY A 18 1.78 1.82 9.46
CA GLY A 18 2.52 3.02 9.04
C GLY A 18 1.78 3.84 8.01
N GLN A 19 1.10 3.20 7.05
CA GLN A 19 0.24 3.92 6.11
C GLN A 19 -0.88 4.66 6.86
N GLN A 20 -1.53 3.97 7.77
CA GLN A 20 -2.67 4.52 8.50
C GLN A 20 -2.25 5.68 9.40
N LEU A 21 -1.09 5.57 10.03
CA LEU A 21 -0.57 6.65 10.90
C LEU A 21 -0.22 7.93 10.14
N LEU A 22 0.06 7.83 8.84
CA LEU A 22 0.35 9.00 8.01
C LEU A 22 -0.91 9.71 7.53
N CYS A 23 -2.09 9.12 7.73
CA CYS A 23 -3.36 9.73 7.38
C CYS A 23 -3.80 10.76 8.41
N ARG A 24 -4.93 11.43 8.19
CA ARG A 24 -5.42 12.50 9.06
C ARG A 24 -5.99 11.96 10.35
N HIS A 25 -6.84 10.93 10.27
CA HIS A 25 -7.59 10.41 11.40
C HIS A 25 -7.85 8.92 11.20
N SER A 26 -7.98 8.16 12.28
CA SER A 26 -8.30 6.74 12.21
C SER A 26 -9.49 6.41 13.10
N GLU A 27 -10.42 5.62 12.56
CA GLU A 27 -11.51 5.05 13.34
C GLU A 27 -10.99 4.07 14.39
N GLU A 28 -9.79 3.49 14.16
CA GLU A 28 -9.16 2.67 15.18
C GLU A 28 -8.74 3.53 16.35
N GLY A 29 -9.43 3.38 17.48
CA GLY A 29 -9.19 4.18 18.65
C GLY A 29 -9.70 5.61 18.55
N ASP A 30 -10.33 5.99 17.42
CA ASP A 30 -10.87 7.34 17.19
C ASP A 30 -9.82 8.40 17.50
N VAL A 31 -8.69 8.34 16.81
CA VAL A 31 -7.53 9.20 17.08
C VAL A 31 -7.09 9.99 15.85
N ASP A 32 -6.62 11.21 16.10
CA ASP A 32 -5.96 11.99 15.05
C ASP A 32 -4.54 11.45 14.85
N CYS A 33 -4.13 11.37 13.59
CA CYS A 33 -2.84 10.83 13.19
C CYS A 33 -1.93 11.94 12.65
N ILE A 34 -0.85 11.57 11.94
CA ILE A 34 0.18 12.54 11.55
C ILE A 34 -0.33 13.54 10.51
N GLY A 35 -1.23 13.11 9.62
CA GLY A 35 -1.91 14.03 8.71
C GLY A 35 -1.14 14.40 7.46
N ILE A 36 -0.20 13.59 7.00
CA ILE A 36 0.46 13.78 5.70
C ILE A 36 -0.56 13.64 4.58
N PHE A 37 -1.44 12.63 4.68
CA PHE A 37 -2.52 12.39 3.73
C PHE A 37 -3.84 12.84 4.35
N ASP A 38 -4.56 13.70 3.64
CA ASP A 38 -5.84 14.26 4.13
C ASP A 38 -6.99 13.30 3.86
N VAL A 39 -6.97 12.17 4.52
CA VAL A 39 -7.96 11.09 4.37
C VAL A 39 -8.11 10.36 5.71
N ASP A 40 -9.31 9.86 5.97
CA ASP A 40 -9.62 9.15 7.21
C ASP A 40 -9.54 7.64 6.99
N VAL A 41 -8.90 6.95 7.93
CA VAL A 41 -8.85 5.49 7.98
C VAL A 41 -10.17 4.97 8.54
N LYS A 42 -10.79 4.00 7.87
CA LYS A 42 -12.11 3.48 8.23
C LYS A 42 -12.05 1.98 8.48
N ARG A 43 -12.99 1.47 9.28
CA ARG A 43 -13.10 0.05 9.54
C ARG A 43 -13.90 -0.63 8.42
N PHE A 44 -13.44 -1.81 7.98
CA PHE A 44 -14.22 -2.63 7.05
C PHE A 44 -15.58 -2.99 7.64
N GLN A 45 -16.63 -2.86 6.84
CA GLN A 45 -18.01 -3.21 7.23
C GLN A 45 -18.45 -4.43 6.44
N PRO A 46 -18.49 -5.62 7.06
CA PRO A 46 -18.95 -6.82 6.36
C PRO A 46 -20.34 -6.63 5.78
N GLN A 47 -20.53 -7.02 4.51
CA GLN A 47 -21.81 -6.91 3.82
C GLN A 47 -22.49 -8.27 3.68
N LYS A 48 -21.74 -9.36 3.83
CA LYS A 48 -22.25 -10.73 3.72
C LYS A 48 -21.42 -11.62 4.65
N HIS A 49 -21.94 -12.84 4.86
CA HIS A 49 -21.34 -13.77 5.83
C HIS A 49 -19.89 -14.11 5.52
N GLU A 50 -19.51 -14.15 4.24
CA GLU A 50 -18.16 -14.48 3.82
C GLU A 50 -17.13 -13.38 4.06
N ASP A 51 -17.60 -12.17 4.33
CA ASP A 51 -16.71 -11.02 4.56
C ASP A 51 -16.10 -11.10 5.96
N LYS A 52 -14.87 -11.54 6.03
CA LYS A 52 -14.14 -11.68 7.32
C LYS A 52 -13.34 -10.42 7.62
N VAL A 53 -13.33 -10.01 8.88
CA VAL A 53 -12.50 -8.90 9.36
C VAL A 53 -11.68 -9.42 10.53
N PRO A 54 -10.34 -9.32 10.47
CA PRO A 54 -9.52 -8.62 9.47
C PRO A 54 -9.50 -9.29 8.10
N ALA A 55 -9.26 -8.50 7.07
CA ALA A 55 -8.91 -9.00 5.75
C ALA A 55 -7.52 -9.62 5.88
N MET A 56 -7.39 -10.90 5.54
CA MET A 56 -6.15 -11.63 5.74
C MET A 56 -5.87 -12.54 4.55
N GLY A 57 -4.67 -12.48 4.02
CA GLY A 57 -4.24 -13.35 2.94
C GLY A 57 -3.71 -12.59 1.74
N TRP A 58 -3.54 -13.30 0.64
CA TRP A 58 -3.03 -12.75 -0.61
C TRP A 58 -4.15 -12.11 -1.40
N ASN A 59 -3.90 -10.93 -1.94
CA ASN A 59 -4.85 -10.21 -2.76
C ASN A 59 -4.11 -9.44 -3.83
N GLU A 60 -4.72 -9.34 -5.01
CA GLU A 60 -4.10 -8.64 -6.13
C GLU A 60 -4.18 -7.12 -5.94
N ILE A 61 -3.08 -6.44 -6.24
CA ILE A 61 -3.07 -4.98 -6.33
C ILE A 61 -3.12 -4.57 -7.79
N TYR A 62 -3.75 -3.45 -8.09
CA TYR A 62 -3.98 -3.01 -9.46
C TYR A 62 -3.97 -1.48 -9.55
N ASP A 63 -4.00 -0.96 -10.78
CA ASP A 63 -3.97 0.48 -11.07
C ASP A 63 -2.74 1.13 -10.42
N LEU A 64 -1.58 0.56 -10.74
CA LEU A 64 -0.29 0.91 -10.12
C LEU A 64 0.32 2.14 -10.77
N LYS A 65 0.79 3.07 -9.95
CA LYS A 65 1.37 4.35 -10.39
C LYS A 65 2.66 4.66 -9.65
N THR A 66 3.43 5.56 -10.18
CA THR A 66 4.68 6.10 -9.65
C THR A 66 5.86 5.12 -9.71
N ASP A 67 7.05 5.63 -9.38
CA ASP A 67 8.30 4.87 -9.41
C ASP A 67 8.34 3.72 -8.41
N LEU A 68 7.47 3.75 -7.38
CA LEU A 68 7.36 2.63 -6.45
C LEU A 68 6.95 1.35 -7.16
N TYR A 69 6.19 1.47 -8.25
CA TYR A 69 5.69 0.34 -9.03
C TYR A 69 6.36 0.20 -10.39
N LYS A 70 7.57 0.73 -10.52
CA LYS A 70 8.36 0.60 -11.74
C LYS A 70 8.61 -0.86 -12.07
N GLY A 71 8.36 -1.23 -13.32
CA GLY A 71 8.52 -2.62 -13.78
C GLY A 71 7.26 -3.47 -13.68
N PHE A 72 6.24 -2.99 -12.97
CA PHE A 72 4.98 -3.73 -12.84
C PHE A 72 4.12 -3.55 -14.09
N GLY A 73 3.38 -4.62 -14.45
CA GLY A 73 2.46 -4.58 -15.56
C GLY A 73 3.10 -4.57 -16.94
N ASN A 74 4.41 -4.58 -17.02
CA ASN A 74 5.15 -4.57 -18.29
C ASN A 74 5.82 -5.91 -18.51
N ARG A 75 5.98 -6.29 -19.78
CA ARG A 75 6.80 -7.46 -20.10
C ARG A 75 8.23 -7.12 -19.71
N MET A 76 8.81 -7.99 -18.89
CA MET A 76 10.20 -7.86 -18.51
C MET A 76 11.08 -8.21 -19.70
N ASP A 77 12.28 -7.62 -19.74
CA ASP A 77 13.27 -7.96 -20.74
C ASP A 77 13.66 -9.43 -20.64
N SER A 78 14.25 -9.96 -21.74
CA SER A 78 14.61 -11.37 -21.87
C SER A 78 15.51 -11.91 -20.75
N ASP A 79 16.16 -11.04 -20.00
CA ASP A 79 17.04 -11.41 -18.89
C ASP A 79 16.30 -11.68 -17.59
N SER A 80 14.99 -11.43 -17.55
CA SER A 80 14.19 -11.61 -16.36
C SER A 80 13.65 -13.03 -16.26
N ASP A 81 13.67 -13.58 -15.04
CA ASP A 81 13.01 -14.83 -14.73
C ASP A 81 11.52 -14.74 -15.07
N LYS A 82 11.03 -15.74 -15.81
CA LYS A 82 9.61 -15.79 -16.20
C LYS A 82 8.67 -15.72 -15.01
N SER A 83 9.02 -16.38 -13.90
CA SER A 83 8.16 -16.36 -12.71
C SER A 83 8.10 -14.99 -12.07
N THR A 84 9.18 -14.20 -12.14
CA THR A 84 9.19 -12.83 -11.68
C THR A 84 8.33 -11.96 -12.59
N ALA A 85 8.47 -12.11 -13.91
CA ALA A 85 7.67 -11.37 -14.89
C ALA A 85 6.17 -11.62 -14.68
N ASP A 86 5.78 -12.87 -14.51
CA ASP A 86 4.38 -13.24 -14.27
C ASP A 86 3.88 -12.64 -12.96
N ALA A 87 4.69 -12.65 -11.90
CA ALA A 87 4.31 -12.07 -10.61
C ALA A 87 4.08 -10.56 -10.72
N LEU A 88 4.86 -9.86 -11.55
CA LEU A 88 4.72 -8.42 -11.71
C LEU A 88 3.58 -8.03 -12.66
N LEU A 89 3.12 -8.96 -13.51
CA LEU A 89 1.94 -8.73 -14.36
C LEU A 89 0.64 -8.85 -13.58
N HIS A 90 0.60 -9.78 -12.62
CA HIS A 90 -0.56 -10.02 -11.76
C HIS A 90 -0.10 -10.01 -10.31
N PRO A 91 0.20 -8.81 -9.76
CA PRO A 91 0.88 -8.76 -8.47
C PRO A 91 -0.07 -9.04 -7.31
N TYR A 92 0.20 -10.13 -6.60
CA TYR A 92 -0.47 -10.48 -5.36
C TYR A 92 0.42 -10.09 -4.20
N SER A 93 -0.18 -9.49 -3.20
CA SER A 93 0.51 -9.02 -1.99
C SER A 93 -0.19 -9.53 -0.76
N TYR A 94 0.54 -9.64 0.35
CA TYR A 94 0.00 -10.17 1.59
C TYR A 94 -0.58 -9.06 2.45
N PHE A 95 -1.86 -9.19 2.79
CA PHE A 95 -2.61 -8.23 3.60
C PHE A 95 -3.04 -8.87 4.91
N VAL A 96 -3.02 -8.08 5.98
CA VAL A 96 -3.69 -8.42 7.24
C VAL A 96 -4.08 -7.10 7.92
N HIS A 97 -5.36 -6.70 7.81
CA HIS A 97 -5.82 -5.44 8.38
C HIS A 97 -7.34 -5.42 8.53
N SER A 98 -7.80 -4.66 9.52
CA SER A 98 -9.23 -4.46 9.78
C SER A 98 -9.70 -3.06 9.37
N TYR A 99 -8.77 -2.15 9.14
CA TYR A 99 -9.04 -0.76 8.78
C TYR A 99 -8.37 -0.48 7.44
N TYR A 100 -8.96 0.42 6.67
CA TYR A 100 -8.48 0.70 5.32
C TYR A 100 -8.53 2.20 5.03
N VAL A 101 -7.76 2.60 4.02
CA VAL A 101 -7.76 3.98 3.52
C VAL A 101 -8.64 4.02 2.28
N PRO A 102 -9.70 4.84 2.25
CA PRO A 102 -10.54 4.98 1.05
C PRO A 102 -9.73 5.49 -0.14
N LEU A 103 -10.26 5.30 -1.34
CA LEU A 103 -9.64 5.86 -2.54
C LEU A 103 -9.59 7.37 -2.44
N CYS A 104 -8.48 7.98 -2.85
CA CYS A 104 -8.27 9.43 -2.81
C CYS A 104 -7.30 9.83 -3.92
N GLU A 105 -7.01 11.13 -4.02
CA GLU A 105 -6.13 11.64 -5.08
C GLU A 105 -4.71 11.08 -4.99
N GLU A 106 -4.26 10.77 -3.79
CA GLU A 106 -2.90 10.26 -3.53
C GLU A 106 -2.78 8.74 -3.73
N THR A 107 -3.86 8.05 -4.11
CA THR A 107 -3.85 6.60 -4.31
C THR A 107 -2.97 6.22 -5.50
N ILE A 108 -1.97 5.37 -5.26
CA ILE A 108 -1.07 4.89 -6.32
C ILE A 108 -1.16 3.39 -6.56
N ALA A 109 -1.95 2.69 -5.76
CA ALA A 109 -2.29 1.28 -5.97
C ALA A 109 -3.60 1.00 -5.28
N LYS A 110 -4.41 0.15 -5.89
CA LYS A 110 -5.72 -0.22 -5.38
C LYS A 110 -5.77 -1.71 -5.09
N ALA A 111 -6.63 -2.09 -4.16
CA ALA A 111 -7.02 -3.47 -3.94
C ALA A 111 -8.51 -3.48 -3.66
N GLU A 112 -9.11 -4.67 -3.71
CA GLU A 112 -10.53 -4.80 -3.44
C GLU A 112 -10.77 -5.87 -2.39
N TYR A 113 -11.46 -5.50 -1.33
CA TYR A 113 -11.97 -6.41 -0.30
C TYR A 113 -13.18 -5.74 0.32
N ILE A 114 -14.37 -6.30 0.07
CA ILE A 114 -15.66 -5.70 0.41
C ILE A 114 -15.94 -4.47 -0.48
N LEU A 115 -14.94 -3.61 -0.65
CA LEU A 115 -14.99 -2.42 -1.50
C LEU A 115 -13.59 -2.14 -2.04
N PRO A 116 -13.46 -1.36 -3.12
CA PRO A 116 -12.13 -0.89 -3.55
C PRO A 116 -11.55 0.08 -2.52
N TYR A 117 -10.25 -0.01 -2.26
CA TYR A 117 -9.58 0.87 -1.32
C TYR A 117 -8.13 1.11 -1.74
N SER A 118 -7.46 2.04 -1.04
CA SER A 118 -6.07 2.38 -1.33
C SER A 118 -5.13 1.34 -0.74
N ALA A 119 -4.47 0.58 -1.60
CA ALA A 119 -3.41 -0.32 -1.19
C ALA A 119 -2.10 0.43 -0.97
N SER A 120 -1.93 1.59 -1.59
CA SER A 120 -0.71 2.38 -1.53
C SER A 120 -1.01 3.84 -1.82
N LEU A 121 -0.30 4.73 -1.13
CA LEU A 121 -0.44 6.18 -1.27
C LEU A 121 0.92 6.82 -1.56
N HIS A 122 0.91 7.98 -2.18
CA HIS A 122 2.12 8.78 -2.40
C HIS A 122 1.79 10.27 -2.34
N LYS A 123 2.61 11.00 -1.60
CA LYS A 123 2.60 12.46 -1.58
C LYS A 123 3.99 12.93 -1.21
N ASP A 124 4.57 13.81 -2.04
CA ASP A 124 5.92 14.35 -1.83
C ASP A 124 6.94 13.21 -1.66
N ASN A 125 7.61 13.13 -0.53
CA ASN A 125 8.60 12.08 -0.23
C ASN A 125 8.01 10.89 0.53
N PHE A 126 6.68 10.87 0.74
CA PHE A 126 6.01 9.83 1.52
C PHE A 126 5.33 8.82 0.59
N TYR A 127 5.68 7.55 0.77
CA TYR A 127 5.10 6.40 0.07
C TYR A 127 4.55 5.44 1.10
N THR A 128 3.51 4.68 0.75
CA THR A 128 2.91 3.73 1.68
C THR A 128 2.52 2.43 1.01
N CYS A 129 2.41 1.37 1.82
CA CYS A 129 1.80 0.11 1.44
C CYS A 129 0.92 -0.36 2.59
N GLN A 130 -0.36 -0.66 2.32
CA GLN A 130 -1.23 -1.30 3.31
C GLN A 130 -0.79 -2.74 3.55
N PHE A 131 -0.37 -3.42 2.49
CA PHE A 131 0.14 -4.78 2.57
C PHE A 131 1.57 -4.80 3.14
N HIS A 132 2.07 -5.99 3.40
CA HIS A 132 3.42 -6.20 3.90
C HIS A 132 4.35 -6.59 2.75
N PRO A 133 5.13 -5.65 2.17
CA PRO A 133 6.05 -6.02 1.09
C PRO A 133 7.07 -7.06 1.51
N GLU A 134 7.50 -7.02 2.78
CA GLU A 134 8.47 -8.00 3.31
C GLU A 134 7.89 -9.43 3.36
N LYS A 135 6.55 -9.57 3.25
CA LYS A 135 5.86 -10.86 3.23
C LYS A 135 5.21 -11.17 1.88
N SER A 136 5.48 -10.37 0.87
CA SER A 136 4.80 -10.44 -0.44
C SER A 136 5.66 -11.04 -1.54
N GLY A 137 6.67 -11.81 -1.20
CA GLY A 137 7.50 -12.54 -2.16
C GLY A 137 8.18 -11.63 -3.18
N LYS A 138 8.16 -12.03 -4.44
CA LYS A 138 8.83 -11.29 -5.52
C LYS A 138 8.22 -9.91 -5.76
N VAL A 139 6.92 -9.78 -5.56
CA VAL A 139 6.23 -8.49 -5.66
C VAL A 139 6.79 -7.52 -4.61
N GLY A 140 6.86 -7.95 -3.36
CA GLY A 140 7.38 -7.12 -2.28
C GLY A 140 8.86 -6.80 -2.46
N GLU A 141 9.63 -7.77 -2.93
CA GLU A 141 11.05 -7.57 -3.22
C GLU A 141 11.27 -6.46 -4.25
N GLN A 142 10.47 -6.47 -5.33
CA GLN A 142 10.57 -5.44 -6.37
C GLN A 142 10.15 -4.07 -5.84
N ILE A 143 9.09 -4.02 -5.02
CA ILE A 143 8.64 -2.75 -4.42
C ILE A 143 9.73 -2.16 -3.53
N LEU A 144 10.33 -2.97 -2.66
CA LEU A 144 11.38 -2.50 -1.77
C LEU A 144 12.61 -2.05 -2.55
N LYS A 145 12.97 -2.77 -3.60
CA LYS A 145 14.07 -2.39 -4.49
C LYS A 145 13.77 -1.04 -5.14
N ASN A 146 12.56 -0.87 -5.67
CA ASN A 146 12.15 0.40 -6.29
C ASN A 146 12.23 1.54 -5.29
N PHE A 147 11.75 1.32 -4.06
CA PHE A 147 11.80 2.34 -3.02
C PHE A 147 13.23 2.78 -2.73
N LEU A 148 14.15 1.83 -2.62
CA LEU A 148 15.57 2.15 -2.33
C LEU A 148 16.22 2.94 -3.46
N GLU A 149 15.68 2.90 -4.67
CA GLU A 149 16.20 3.65 -5.81
C GLU A 149 15.56 5.04 -5.96
N ILE A 150 14.54 5.36 -5.19
CA ILE A 150 13.91 6.68 -5.19
C ILE A 150 14.83 7.68 -4.47
N LYS A 151 14.98 8.86 -5.07
CA LYS A 151 15.86 9.90 -4.53
C LYS A 151 15.09 11.14 -4.08
#